data_1e91c1a8c1b892ef28b4a57233e040a2
#
_entry.id   1e91c1a8c1b892ef28b4a57233e040a2
#
_cell.length_a   1.000
_cell.length_b   1.000
_cell.length_c   1.000
_cell.angle_alpha   90.00
_cell.angle_beta   90.00
_cell.angle_gamma   90.00
#
_symmetry.space_group_name_H-M   'P 1'
#
loop_
_entity.id
_entity.type
_entity.pdbx_description
1 polymer ?
#
loop_
_entity_poly.entity_id
_entity_poly.type
_entity_poly.pdbx_seq_one_letter_code
_entity_poly.pdbx_strand_id
1 'polypeptide(L)'
;MLALALTLAACVSSTKVDRGTYVADTSHHAQSADSRIRFLVMHYTEIDEAGSLKVLTTEAVSSHYLVPENPPVENGKPVVWQLVPESQRAWHAGASEWQGTTELNAASIGIENVNLGPRDTPQGRAWQPWPPAQVDAIIRLAKDIVVRYGILPTRVVGHSDIAPQRKIDPGPLFPWKQLYDAGVGAWPDDATVKADLAGRAPDGPADVRGLQLKLARYGYDVATDGVLDERTRRVIAAFQMHFRPRDYSGTPDAQTDAIAQALLDKYMPAQPGDTDLTR
;
A
#
# COMPACT_ATOMS: atom_id res chain seq x y z
N MET A 1 16.77 -53.95 -28.65
CA MET A 1 15.86 -52.88 -28.31
C MET A 1 15.58 -52.94 -26.82
N LEU A 2 16.21 -52.05 -26.02
CA LEU A 2 16.03 -52.02 -24.58
C LEU A 2 15.03 -50.89 -24.26
N ALA A 3 13.85 -51.22 -23.75
CA ALA A 3 12.84 -50.26 -23.35
C ALA A 3 13.19 -49.73 -21.98
N LEU A 4 13.51 -48.41 -21.88
CA LEU A 4 13.75 -47.69 -20.65
C LEU A 4 12.39 -47.27 -20.08
N ALA A 5 11.96 -47.94 -18.99
CA ALA A 5 10.75 -47.55 -18.28
C ALA A 5 11.08 -46.35 -17.37
N LEU A 6 10.61 -45.14 -17.72
CA LEU A 6 10.60 -43.99 -16.82
C LEU A 6 9.52 -44.21 -15.75
N THR A 7 9.94 -44.49 -14.53
CA THR A 7 9.04 -44.44 -13.37
C THR A 7 8.86 -42.98 -12.93
N LEU A 8 7.68 -42.38 -13.19
CA LEU A 8 7.25 -41.14 -12.59
C LEU A 8 7.01 -41.41 -11.09
N ALA A 9 7.92 -40.96 -10.23
CA ALA A 9 7.67 -40.88 -8.80
C ALA A 9 6.69 -39.71 -8.55
N ALA A 10 5.40 -40.03 -8.37
CA ALA A 10 4.42 -39.08 -7.86
C ALA A 10 4.80 -38.75 -6.42
N CYS A 11 5.21 -37.51 -6.13
CA CYS A 11 5.30 -36.99 -4.77
C CYS A 11 3.89 -36.98 -4.17
N VAL A 12 3.52 -38.00 -3.43
CA VAL A 12 2.34 -38.00 -2.57
C VAL A 12 2.66 -37.05 -1.43
N SER A 13 2.15 -35.81 -1.47
CA SER A 13 2.23 -34.92 -0.32
C SER A 13 1.47 -35.55 0.84
N SER A 14 2.16 -35.85 1.93
CA SER A 14 1.53 -36.39 3.14
C SER A 14 0.54 -35.36 3.69
N THR A 15 -0.72 -35.73 3.85
CA THR A 15 -1.75 -34.91 4.51
C THR A 15 -1.60 -34.92 6.03
N LYS A 16 -0.59 -35.60 6.56
CA LYS A 16 -0.30 -35.70 7.98
C LYS A 16 1.00 -35.02 8.33
N VAL A 17 0.94 -34.10 9.28
CA VAL A 17 2.09 -33.33 9.79
C VAL A 17 2.35 -33.72 11.23
N ASP A 18 3.51 -34.31 11.49
CA ASP A 18 3.96 -34.63 12.87
C ASP A 18 4.36 -33.33 13.58
N ARG A 19 3.76 -33.07 14.73
CA ARG A 19 3.99 -31.91 15.60
C ARG A 19 4.71 -32.29 16.90
N GLY A 20 5.28 -33.48 16.96
CA GLY A 20 5.99 -34.02 18.13
C GLY A 20 5.08 -34.69 19.16
N THR A 21 4.13 -33.97 19.73
CA THR A 21 3.17 -34.49 20.72
C THR A 21 1.82 -34.92 20.11
N TYR A 22 1.55 -34.56 18.86
CA TYR A 22 0.37 -34.98 18.12
C TYR A 22 0.64 -34.97 16.61
N VAL A 23 -0.24 -35.57 15.83
CA VAL A 23 -0.25 -35.52 14.38
C VAL A 23 -1.43 -34.69 13.92
N ALA A 24 -1.15 -33.63 13.12
CA ALA A 24 -2.19 -32.85 12.49
C ALA A 24 -2.56 -33.47 11.12
N ASP A 25 -3.81 -33.87 10.95
CA ASP A 25 -4.35 -34.32 9.67
C ASP A 25 -4.91 -33.13 8.90
N THR A 26 -4.31 -32.81 7.76
CA THR A 26 -4.67 -31.70 6.88
C THR A 26 -5.48 -32.15 5.66
N SER A 27 -6.11 -33.34 5.69
CA SER A 27 -6.93 -33.85 4.58
C SER A 27 -8.28 -33.15 4.44
N HIS A 28 -8.75 -32.47 5.51
CA HIS A 28 -10.00 -31.73 5.52
C HIS A 28 -9.73 -30.23 5.65
N HIS A 29 -10.17 -29.46 4.65
CA HIS A 29 -10.03 -27.99 4.63
C HIS A 29 -11.39 -27.31 4.77
N ALA A 30 -11.45 -26.28 5.63
CA ALA A 30 -12.60 -25.39 5.67
C ALA A 30 -12.67 -24.53 4.40
N GLN A 31 -13.89 -24.35 3.87
CA GLN A 31 -14.10 -23.44 2.73
C GLN A 31 -14.11 -21.97 3.17
N SER A 32 -14.55 -21.69 4.39
CA SER A 32 -14.59 -20.34 4.97
C SER A 32 -13.24 -20.02 5.61
N ALA A 33 -12.27 -19.64 4.78
CA ALA A 33 -10.94 -19.20 5.20
C ALA A 33 -10.40 -18.20 4.19
N ASP A 34 -9.70 -17.18 4.70
CA ASP A 34 -8.99 -16.18 3.88
C ASP A 34 -7.57 -15.95 4.39
N SER A 35 -6.78 -15.21 3.62
CA SER A 35 -5.45 -14.80 4.04
C SER A 35 -5.53 -13.80 5.19
N ARG A 36 -4.75 -14.01 6.25
CA ARG A 36 -4.58 -13.02 7.32
C ARG A 36 -3.87 -11.76 6.82
N ILE A 37 -2.94 -11.89 5.87
CA ILE A 37 -2.27 -10.78 5.23
C ILE A 37 -3.16 -10.26 4.10
N ARG A 38 -3.66 -9.04 4.25
CA ARG A 38 -4.61 -8.40 3.34
C ARG A 38 -4.14 -7.04 2.84
N PHE A 39 -3.09 -6.47 3.44
CA PHE A 39 -2.58 -5.14 3.13
C PHE A 39 -1.07 -5.16 2.91
N LEU A 40 -0.60 -4.29 2.04
CA LEU A 40 0.80 -3.97 1.85
C LEU A 40 1.00 -2.48 2.14
N VAL A 41 1.87 -2.16 3.11
CA VAL A 41 2.10 -0.79 3.55
C VAL A 41 3.51 -0.34 3.19
N MET A 42 3.61 0.77 2.45
CA MET A 42 4.87 1.38 2.03
C MET A 42 5.28 2.48 2.98
N HIS A 43 6.56 2.48 3.33
CA HIS A 43 7.18 3.46 4.23
C HIS A 43 8.46 4.04 3.63
N TYR A 44 8.98 5.09 4.23
CA TYR A 44 10.40 5.45 4.18
C TYR A 44 10.97 5.55 5.59
N THR A 45 12.28 5.32 5.73
CA THR A 45 12.94 5.22 7.04
C THR A 45 13.29 6.58 7.67
N GLU A 46 13.35 7.66 6.89
CA GLU A 46 13.79 9.02 7.30
C GLU A 46 15.26 9.09 7.80
N ILE A 47 16.00 7.98 7.71
CA ILE A 47 17.41 7.84 8.10
C ILE A 47 18.16 6.98 7.08
N ASP A 48 19.49 6.95 7.17
CA ASP A 48 20.35 6.14 6.32
C ASP A 48 20.19 4.62 6.56
N GLU A 49 20.82 3.80 5.74
CA GLU A 49 20.69 2.35 5.80
C GLU A 49 21.19 1.75 7.13
N ALA A 50 22.34 2.21 7.63
CA ALA A 50 22.92 1.70 8.87
C ALA A 50 22.01 2.04 10.08
N GLY A 51 21.50 3.26 10.12
CA GLY A 51 20.51 3.70 11.10
C GLY A 51 19.20 2.91 10.98
N SER A 52 18.71 2.70 9.76
CA SER A 52 17.49 1.94 9.49
C SER A 52 17.60 0.50 9.99
N LEU A 53 18.69 -0.20 9.66
CA LEU A 53 18.94 -1.55 10.16
C LEU A 53 18.99 -1.58 11.68
N LYS A 54 19.70 -0.64 12.31
CA LYS A 54 19.77 -0.59 13.76
C LYS A 54 18.38 -0.41 14.40
N VAL A 55 17.62 0.61 13.96
CA VAL A 55 16.29 0.91 14.52
C VAL A 55 15.34 -0.28 14.34
N LEU A 56 15.27 -0.84 13.14
CA LEU A 56 14.30 -1.89 12.81
C LEU A 56 14.66 -3.27 13.40
N THR A 57 15.87 -3.45 13.94
CA THR A 57 16.31 -4.74 14.53
C THR A 57 16.55 -4.69 16.03
N THR A 58 16.63 -3.50 16.64
CA THR A 58 16.99 -3.37 18.06
C THR A 58 16.02 -2.54 18.89
N GLU A 59 15.07 -1.84 18.26
CA GLU A 59 14.13 -0.97 18.96
C GLU A 59 12.69 -1.50 18.93
N ALA A 60 11.75 -0.73 19.44
CA ALA A 60 10.34 -1.12 19.60
C ALA A 60 9.53 -1.09 18.28
N VAL A 61 10.17 -0.78 17.15
CA VAL A 61 9.57 -0.77 15.81
C VAL A 61 10.27 -1.80 14.93
N SER A 62 9.56 -2.35 13.95
CA SER A 62 10.11 -3.31 13.00
C SER A 62 9.31 -3.27 11.69
N SER A 63 9.89 -3.76 10.61
CA SER A 63 9.21 -4.00 9.34
C SER A 63 9.53 -5.39 8.83
N HIS A 64 8.68 -5.94 7.96
CA HIS A 64 8.97 -7.24 7.36
C HIS A 64 10.16 -7.14 6.41
N TYR A 65 10.23 -6.06 5.64
CA TYR A 65 11.30 -5.84 4.68
C TYR A 65 11.91 -4.44 4.82
N LEU A 66 13.20 -4.36 4.52
CA LEU A 66 13.91 -3.11 4.29
C LEU A 66 14.55 -3.17 2.90
N VAL A 67 14.26 -2.18 2.06
CA VAL A 67 14.85 -2.02 0.73
C VAL A 67 15.95 -0.96 0.82
N PRO A 68 17.23 -1.31 0.56
CA PRO A 68 18.33 -0.35 0.52
C PRO A 68 18.11 0.77 -0.51
N GLU A 69 18.71 1.94 -0.31
CA GLU A 69 18.72 3.00 -1.33
C GLU A 69 19.39 2.53 -2.63
N ASN A 70 20.48 1.75 -2.49
CA ASN A 70 21.22 1.14 -3.59
C ASN A 70 21.28 -0.38 -3.37
N PRO A 71 20.24 -1.15 -3.74
CA PRO A 71 20.20 -2.57 -3.45
C PRO A 71 21.37 -3.31 -4.09
N PRO A 72 22.13 -4.11 -3.33
CA PRO A 72 23.13 -5.01 -3.91
C PRO A 72 22.49 -5.95 -4.93
N VAL A 73 23.29 -6.46 -5.87
CA VAL A 73 22.82 -7.39 -6.89
C VAL A 73 23.51 -8.73 -6.74
N GLU A 74 22.74 -9.79 -6.56
CA GLU A 74 23.22 -11.17 -6.55
C GLU A 74 22.52 -11.99 -7.63
N ASN A 75 23.27 -12.63 -8.50
CA ASN A 75 22.74 -13.43 -9.62
C ASN A 75 21.74 -12.65 -10.50
N GLY A 76 21.97 -11.35 -10.74
CA GLY A 76 21.10 -10.48 -11.53
C GLY A 76 19.81 -10.05 -10.84
N LYS A 77 19.68 -10.24 -9.53
CA LYS A 77 18.50 -9.86 -8.72
C LYS A 77 18.89 -8.88 -7.63
N PRO A 78 18.07 -7.85 -7.37
CA PRO A 78 18.29 -6.95 -6.23
C PRO A 78 18.16 -7.72 -4.92
N VAL A 79 19.02 -7.40 -3.95
CA VAL A 79 18.96 -7.93 -2.58
C VAL A 79 18.15 -6.96 -1.71
N VAL A 80 17.20 -7.49 -0.96
CA VAL A 80 16.43 -6.79 0.05
C VAL A 80 16.57 -7.50 1.39
N TRP A 81 16.48 -6.76 2.49
CA TRP A 81 16.56 -7.35 3.84
C TRP A 81 15.19 -7.82 4.28
N GLN A 82 15.03 -9.09 4.60
CA GLN A 82 13.86 -9.59 5.33
C GLN A 82 14.18 -9.62 6.82
N LEU A 83 13.59 -8.71 7.59
CA LEU A 83 13.88 -8.51 9.02
C LEU A 83 12.91 -9.28 9.92
N VAL A 84 11.64 -9.42 9.47
CA VAL A 84 10.61 -10.18 10.18
C VAL A 84 10.02 -11.22 9.22
N PRO A 85 9.92 -12.50 9.61
CA PRO A 85 9.21 -13.49 8.81
C PRO A 85 7.76 -13.07 8.58
N GLU A 86 7.23 -13.24 7.37
CA GLU A 86 5.85 -12.85 7.02
C GLU A 86 4.76 -13.57 7.84
N SER A 87 5.09 -14.71 8.44
CA SER A 87 4.21 -15.42 9.37
C SER A 87 4.06 -14.74 10.73
N GLN A 88 4.93 -13.78 11.05
CA GLN A 88 4.92 -12.99 12.28
C GLN A 88 4.37 -11.59 12.02
N ARG A 89 4.04 -10.86 13.07
CA ARG A 89 3.60 -9.48 13.02
C ARG A 89 4.78 -8.55 13.21
N ALA A 90 5.07 -7.68 12.24
CA ALA A 90 5.98 -6.56 12.41
C ALA A 90 5.24 -5.33 12.99
N TRP A 91 5.98 -4.40 13.60
CA TRP A 91 5.46 -3.21 14.27
C TRP A 91 5.81 -1.95 13.47
N HIS A 92 5.13 -1.74 12.32
CA HIS A 92 5.40 -0.65 11.37
C HIS A 92 4.25 0.35 11.20
N ALA A 93 3.00 -0.07 11.39
CA ALA A 93 1.83 0.77 11.08
C ALA A 93 1.36 1.62 12.28
N GLY A 94 1.62 1.17 13.53
CA GLY A 94 1.12 1.83 14.74
C GLY A 94 -0.40 1.95 14.76
N ALA A 95 -0.92 3.00 15.41
CA ALA A 95 -2.34 3.34 15.33
C ALA A 95 -2.69 3.73 13.89
N SER A 96 -3.54 2.96 13.26
CA SER A 96 -3.81 3.01 11.81
C SER A 96 -5.19 2.44 11.49
N GLU A 97 -5.77 2.94 10.40
CA GLU A 97 -7.05 2.46 9.90
C GLU A 97 -7.08 2.51 8.36
N TRP A 98 -7.67 1.48 7.74
CA TRP A 98 -7.94 1.44 6.32
C TRP A 98 -9.13 0.53 6.02
N GLN A 99 -10.11 1.04 5.26
CA GLN A 99 -11.33 0.30 4.89
C GLN A 99 -12.01 -0.35 6.12
N GLY A 100 -12.10 0.39 7.24
CA GLY A 100 -12.69 -0.08 8.49
C GLY A 100 -11.85 -1.11 9.26
N THR A 101 -10.65 -1.45 8.78
CA THR A 101 -9.71 -2.30 9.52
C THR A 101 -8.76 -1.42 10.31
N THR A 102 -8.73 -1.59 11.62
CA THR A 102 -7.79 -0.92 12.55
C THR A 102 -6.59 -1.81 12.86
N GLU A 103 -5.53 -1.22 13.44
CA GLU A 103 -4.32 -1.95 13.86
C GLU A 103 -3.71 -2.81 12.75
N LEU A 104 -3.42 -2.21 11.61
CA LEU A 104 -3.00 -2.91 10.39
C LEU A 104 -1.75 -3.80 10.56
N ASN A 105 -0.93 -3.61 11.60
CA ASN A 105 0.19 -4.50 11.88
C ASN A 105 -0.19 -5.99 11.87
N ALA A 106 -1.41 -6.34 12.30
CA ALA A 106 -1.86 -7.72 12.38
C ALA A 106 -2.28 -8.33 11.03
N ALA A 107 -2.55 -7.48 10.02
CA ALA A 107 -3.13 -7.89 8.75
C ALA A 107 -2.33 -7.40 7.52
N SER A 108 -1.10 -6.91 7.72
CA SER A 108 -0.27 -6.34 6.66
C SER A 108 1.13 -6.89 6.64
N ILE A 109 1.79 -6.66 5.50
CA ILE A 109 3.24 -6.66 5.36
C ILE A 109 3.68 -5.19 5.21
N GLY A 110 4.68 -4.78 6.00
CA GLY A 110 5.34 -3.47 5.87
C GLY A 110 6.62 -3.59 5.07
N ILE A 111 6.84 -2.66 4.15
CA ILE A 111 8.10 -2.47 3.43
C ILE A 111 8.64 -1.09 3.81
N GLU A 112 9.73 -1.07 4.54
CA GLU A 112 10.53 0.13 4.75
C GLU A 112 11.50 0.32 3.59
N ASN A 113 11.66 1.54 3.15
CA ASN A 113 12.56 1.88 2.06
C ASN A 113 13.54 2.93 2.55
N VAL A 114 14.84 2.67 2.41
CA VAL A 114 15.86 3.64 2.82
C VAL A 114 15.72 4.91 1.98
N ASN A 115 15.30 5.98 2.62
CA ASN A 115 15.11 7.30 2.03
C ASN A 115 15.04 8.32 3.17
N LEU A 116 15.74 9.44 3.05
CA LEU A 116 15.83 10.47 4.09
C LEU A 116 14.56 11.32 4.22
N GLY A 117 13.55 11.07 3.39
CA GLY A 117 12.31 11.82 3.41
C GLY A 117 12.45 13.30 3.03
N PRO A 118 11.65 14.18 3.64
CA PRO A 118 11.71 15.61 3.38
C PRO A 118 12.79 16.30 4.19
N ARG A 119 13.31 17.39 3.63
CA ARG A 119 14.13 18.37 4.35
C ARG A 119 13.68 19.78 4.02
N ASP A 120 13.69 20.65 5.00
CA ASP A 120 13.39 22.05 4.77
C ASP A 120 14.62 22.77 4.19
N THR A 121 14.38 23.54 3.14
CA THR A 121 15.39 24.34 2.43
C THR A 121 14.91 25.80 2.35
N PRO A 122 15.79 26.76 2.05
CA PRO A 122 15.38 28.14 1.82
C PRO A 122 14.33 28.31 0.69
N GLN A 123 14.26 27.34 -0.23
CA GLN A 123 13.31 27.32 -1.35
C GLN A 123 12.03 26.53 -1.03
N GLY A 124 11.87 26.05 0.20
CA GLY A 124 10.75 25.21 0.66
C GLY A 124 11.17 23.79 0.96
N ARG A 125 10.16 22.93 1.16
CA ARG A 125 10.39 21.51 1.46
C ARG A 125 10.86 20.76 0.23
N ALA A 126 12.02 20.10 0.31
CA ALA A 126 12.57 19.22 -0.71
C ALA A 126 12.47 17.76 -0.25
N TRP A 127 12.13 16.86 -1.16
CA TRP A 127 12.03 15.43 -0.93
C TRP A 127 13.20 14.70 -1.59
N GLN A 128 13.72 13.67 -0.94
CA GLN A 128 14.74 12.83 -1.57
C GLN A 128 14.10 12.02 -2.72
N PRO A 129 14.71 12.04 -3.91
CA PRO A 129 14.27 11.20 -5.03
C PRO A 129 14.47 9.71 -4.74
N TRP A 130 13.75 8.86 -5.47
CA TRP A 130 13.87 7.42 -5.43
C TRP A 130 14.79 6.93 -6.54
N PRO A 131 15.96 6.33 -6.22
CA PRO A 131 16.87 5.79 -7.24
C PRO A 131 16.19 4.70 -8.08
N PRO A 132 16.44 4.63 -9.41
CA PRO A 132 15.80 3.63 -10.28
C PRO A 132 16.04 2.18 -9.84
N ALA A 133 17.22 1.86 -9.32
CA ALA A 133 17.53 0.52 -8.82
C ALA A 133 16.69 0.16 -7.57
N GLN A 134 16.46 1.13 -6.69
CA GLN A 134 15.57 0.94 -5.54
C GLN A 134 14.14 0.74 -5.98
N VAL A 135 13.66 1.54 -6.93
CA VAL A 135 12.29 1.40 -7.50
C VAL A 135 12.09 0.02 -8.12
N ASP A 136 13.06 -0.50 -8.88
CA ASP A 136 13.00 -1.86 -9.44
C ASP A 136 12.90 -2.92 -8.33
N ALA A 137 13.68 -2.80 -7.26
CA ALA A 137 13.63 -3.71 -6.13
C ALA A 137 12.27 -3.66 -5.40
N ILE A 138 11.74 -2.45 -5.15
CA ILE A 138 10.42 -2.25 -4.54
C ILE A 138 9.33 -2.91 -5.40
N ILE A 139 9.32 -2.67 -6.72
CA ILE A 139 8.34 -3.25 -7.63
C ILE A 139 8.38 -4.77 -7.62
N ARG A 140 9.56 -5.39 -7.71
CA ARG A 140 9.72 -6.85 -7.69
C ARG A 140 9.22 -7.46 -6.39
N LEU A 141 9.62 -6.89 -5.25
CA LEU A 141 9.21 -7.35 -3.92
C LEU A 141 7.69 -7.20 -3.73
N ALA A 142 7.16 -6.02 -4.02
CA ALA A 142 5.74 -5.74 -3.86
C ALA A 142 4.87 -6.64 -4.76
N LYS A 143 5.29 -6.85 -6.02
CA LYS A 143 4.57 -7.72 -6.96
C LYS A 143 4.53 -9.17 -6.48
N ASP A 144 5.63 -9.70 -5.98
CA ASP A 144 5.67 -11.04 -5.39
C ASP A 144 4.70 -11.17 -4.20
N ILE A 145 4.72 -10.19 -3.28
CA ILE A 145 3.86 -10.18 -2.11
C ILE A 145 2.37 -10.09 -2.50
N VAL A 146 1.98 -9.17 -3.38
CA VAL A 146 0.57 -9.01 -3.76
C VAL A 146 0.02 -10.25 -4.47
N VAL A 147 0.84 -10.93 -5.26
CA VAL A 147 0.46 -12.18 -5.94
C VAL A 147 0.32 -13.32 -4.94
N ARG A 148 1.29 -13.52 -4.05
CA ARG A 148 1.27 -14.62 -3.07
C ARG A 148 0.11 -14.54 -2.08
N TYR A 149 -0.29 -13.32 -1.69
CA TYR A 149 -1.35 -13.10 -0.70
C TYR A 149 -2.69 -12.69 -1.32
N GLY A 150 -2.77 -12.46 -2.62
CA GLY A 150 -3.99 -12.00 -3.28
C GLY A 150 -4.41 -10.60 -2.80
N ILE A 151 -3.45 -9.70 -2.52
CA ILE A 151 -3.73 -8.36 -2.00
C ILE A 151 -4.40 -7.53 -3.09
N LEU A 152 -5.58 -6.99 -2.78
CA LEU A 152 -6.33 -6.14 -3.71
C LEU A 152 -5.59 -4.84 -4.01
N PRO A 153 -5.74 -4.27 -5.23
CA PRO A 153 -5.07 -3.02 -5.59
C PRO A 153 -5.29 -1.86 -4.60
N THR A 154 -6.51 -1.71 -4.08
CA THR A 154 -6.86 -0.68 -3.09
C THR A 154 -6.32 -0.94 -1.68
N ARG A 155 -5.60 -2.02 -1.48
CA ARG A 155 -4.98 -2.42 -0.21
C ARG A 155 -3.44 -2.37 -0.25
N VAL A 156 -2.88 -1.80 -1.30
CA VAL A 156 -1.48 -1.38 -1.37
C VAL A 156 -1.47 0.12 -1.09
N VAL A 157 -0.97 0.51 0.07
CA VAL A 157 -1.16 1.85 0.66
C VAL A 157 0.14 2.40 1.24
N GLY A 158 0.20 3.71 1.39
CA GLY A 158 1.27 4.38 2.16
C GLY A 158 0.92 4.48 3.64
N HIS A 159 1.92 4.70 4.47
CA HIS A 159 1.67 4.98 5.89
C HIS A 159 0.85 6.26 6.07
N SER A 160 1.05 7.26 5.21
CA SER A 160 0.22 8.46 5.16
C SER A 160 -1.25 8.18 4.87
N ASP A 161 -1.57 7.15 4.07
CA ASP A 161 -2.96 6.80 3.76
C ASP A 161 -3.69 6.27 5.00
N ILE A 162 -3.02 5.40 5.76
CA ILE A 162 -3.61 4.69 6.92
C ILE A 162 -3.48 5.44 8.25
N ALA A 163 -2.67 6.50 8.30
CA ALA A 163 -2.43 7.30 9.50
C ALA A 163 -2.17 8.78 9.16
N PRO A 164 -3.05 9.45 8.37
CA PRO A 164 -2.80 10.78 7.81
C PRO A 164 -2.61 11.88 8.86
N GLN A 165 -3.08 11.63 10.11
CA GLN A 165 -2.97 12.60 11.19
C GLN A 165 -1.56 12.69 11.80
N ARG A 166 -0.68 11.71 11.53
CA ARG A 166 0.64 11.61 12.15
C ARG A 166 1.77 11.23 11.21
N LYS A 167 1.45 10.81 9.96
CA LYS A 167 2.42 10.26 9.00
C LYS A 167 2.29 10.89 7.63
N ILE A 168 3.45 11.02 6.95
CA ILE A 168 3.54 11.56 5.59
C ILE A 168 4.36 10.64 4.67
N ASP A 169 4.89 9.53 5.18
CA ASP A 169 5.63 8.53 4.41
C ASP A 169 4.68 7.66 3.57
N PRO A 170 5.06 7.21 2.37
CA PRO A 170 6.36 7.35 1.73
C PRO A 170 6.55 8.66 0.94
N GLY A 171 5.67 9.64 1.08
CA GLY A 171 5.76 10.97 0.50
C GLY A 171 5.37 11.07 -0.97
N PRO A 172 5.31 12.31 -1.52
CA PRO A 172 4.75 12.57 -2.84
C PRO A 172 5.63 12.09 -4.01
N LEU A 173 6.93 11.84 -3.78
CA LEU A 173 7.83 11.34 -4.82
C LEU A 173 7.84 9.81 -4.92
N PHE A 174 7.11 9.10 -4.04
CA PHE A 174 7.03 7.64 -4.12
C PHE A 174 6.40 7.22 -5.46
N PRO A 175 6.97 6.23 -6.16
CA PRO A 175 6.65 5.95 -7.57
C PRO A 175 5.36 5.13 -7.74
N TRP A 176 4.25 5.56 -7.13
CA TRP A 176 2.96 4.85 -7.16
C TRP A 176 2.50 4.46 -8.57
N LYS A 177 2.61 5.40 -9.53
CA LYS A 177 2.22 5.13 -10.92
C LYS A 177 3.08 4.03 -11.56
N GLN A 178 4.38 3.97 -11.25
CA GLN A 178 5.27 2.92 -11.77
C GLN A 178 4.94 1.55 -11.16
N LEU A 179 4.58 1.52 -9.86
CA LEU A 179 4.09 0.30 -9.21
C LEU A 179 2.80 -0.19 -9.90
N TYR A 180 1.84 0.71 -10.12
CA TYR A 180 0.59 0.39 -10.82
C TYR A 180 0.85 -0.16 -12.23
N ASP A 181 1.73 0.46 -13.02
CA ASP A 181 2.08 0.01 -14.37
C ASP A 181 2.71 -1.40 -14.37
N ALA A 182 3.34 -1.78 -13.26
CA ALA A 182 3.87 -3.12 -13.03
C ALA A 182 2.83 -4.11 -12.45
N GLY A 183 1.59 -3.67 -12.21
CA GLY A 183 0.50 -4.48 -11.67
C GLY A 183 0.41 -4.48 -10.14
N VAL A 184 0.94 -3.45 -9.47
CA VAL A 184 0.94 -3.30 -8.00
C VAL A 184 0.18 -2.03 -7.60
N GLY A 185 -0.87 -2.18 -6.81
CA GLY A 185 -1.63 -1.05 -6.29
C GLY A 185 -2.70 -0.51 -7.24
N ALA A 186 -3.34 0.56 -6.82
CA ALA A 186 -4.42 1.23 -7.54
C ALA A 186 -3.93 2.52 -8.19
N TRP A 187 -4.51 2.85 -9.33
CA TRP A 187 -4.32 4.14 -10.02
C TRP A 187 -5.56 4.50 -10.83
N PRO A 188 -5.98 5.78 -10.88
CA PRO A 188 -7.13 6.20 -11.67
C PRO A 188 -6.81 6.16 -13.17
N ASP A 189 -7.83 5.99 -14.00
CA ASP A 189 -7.69 6.11 -15.45
C ASP A 189 -7.82 7.57 -15.86
N ASP A 190 -6.85 8.12 -16.58
CA ASP A 190 -6.81 9.52 -16.99
C ASP A 190 -8.05 9.95 -17.80
N ALA A 191 -8.59 9.04 -18.62
CA ALA A 191 -9.80 9.31 -19.40
C ALA A 191 -11.04 9.46 -18.50
N THR A 192 -11.15 8.63 -17.46
CA THR A 192 -12.23 8.71 -16.47
C THR A 192 -12.09 9.97 -15.64
N VAL A 193 -10.90 10.30 -15.13
CA VAL A 193 -10.65 11.56 -14.42
C VAL A 193 -11.05 12.78 -15.27
N LYS A 194 -10.72 12.78 -16.57
CA LYS A 194 -11.10 13.86 -17.48
C LYS A 194 -12.62 13.95 -17.67
N ALA A 195 -13.30 12.80 -17.75
CA ALA A 195 -14.76 12.77 -17.84
C ALA A 195 -15.41 13.28 -16.55
N ASP A 196 -14.91 12.88 -15.39
CA ASP A 196 -15.43 13.29 -14.07
C ASP A 196 -15.16 14.77 -13.75
N LEU A 197 -14.11 15.35 -14.32
CA LEU A 197 -13.92 16.80 -14.28
C LEU A 197 -15.07 17.55 -14.95
N ALA A 198 -15.73 16.95 -15.94
CA ALA A 198 -16.92 17.49 -16.60
C ALA A 198 -16.76 18.96 -17.07
N GLY A 199 -15.56 19.33 -17.51
CA GLY A 199 -15.23 20.69 -17.93
C GLY A 199 -14.94 21.70 -16.80
N ARG A 200 -14.97 21.26 -15.54
CA ARG A 200 -14.52 22.10 -14.39
C ARG A 200 -13.03 22.41 -14.50
N ALA A 201 -12.61 23.60 -14.06
CA ALA A 201 -11.20 23.91 -13.90
C ALA A 201 -10.58 22.95 -12.85
N PRO A 202 -9.41 22.32 -13.10
CA PRO A 202 -8.80 21.37 -12.18
C PRO A 202 -8.59 21.89 -10.75
N ASP A 203 -8.23 23.18 -10.64
CA ASP A 203 -8.01 23.93 -9.40
C ASP A 203 -9.29 24.60 -8.86
N GLY A 204 -10.43 24.45 -9.53
CA GLY A 204 -11.72 24.93 -9.05
C GLY A 204 -12.14 24.23 -7.76
N PRO A 205 -12.98 24.87 -6.92
CA PRO A 205 -13.39 24.28 -5.65
C PRO A 205 -14.21 23.00 -5.84
N ALA A 206 -14.01 22.02 -4.94
CA ALA A 206 -14.87 20.87 -4.81
C ALA A 206 -15.81 20.99 -3.61
N ASP A 207 -16.94 20.29 -3.64
CA ASP A 207 -17.78 20.10 -2.47
C ASP A 207 -17.04 19.27 -1.41
N VAL A 208 -16.84 19.88 -0.24
CA VAL A 208 -16.07 19.24 0.85
C VAL A 208 -16.73 17.96 1.32
N ARG A 209 -18.06 17.98 1.54
CA ARG A 209 -18.78 16.80 2.00
C ARG A 209 -18.78 15.68 0.96
N GLY A 210 -19.01 16.02 -0.30
CA GLY A 210 -18.94 15.05 -1.39
C GLY A 210 -17.57 14.39 -1.51
N LEU A 211 -16.49 15.17 -1.39
CA LEU A 211 -15.14 14.64 -1.37
C LEU A 211 -14.87 13.77 -0.13
N GLN A 212 -15.29 14.20 1.06
CA GLN A 212 -15.18 13.39 2.29
C GLN A 212 -15.89 12.04 2.14
N LEU A 213 -17.10 12.00 1.58
CA LEU A 213 -17.85 10.76 1.32
C LEU A 213 -17.09 9.83 0.36
N LYS A 214 -16.50 10.37 -0.71
CA LYS A 214 -15.70 9.58 -1.66
C LYS A 214 -14.44 9.01 -1.00
N LEU A 215 -13.71 9.81 -0.22
CA LEU A 215 -12.51 9.39 0.49
C LEU A 215 -12.83 8.32 1.55
N ALA A 216 -13.89 8.49 2.32
CA ALA A 216 -14.37 7.51 3.30
C ALA A 216 -14.74 6.19 2.60
N ARG A 217 -15.49 6.25 1.51
CA ARG A 217 -15.86 5.07 0.71
C ARG A 217 -14.64 4.35 0.13
N TYR A 218 -13.61 5.10 -0.30
CA TYR A 218 -12.37 4.52 -0.81
C TYR A 218 -11.58 3.81 0.27
N GLY A 219 -11.63 4.30 1.52
CA GLY A 219 -11.00 3.64 2.65
C GLY A 219 -10.37 4.51 3.72
N TYR A 220 -10.33 5.84 3.53
CA TYR A 220 -9.75 6.76 4.51
C TYR A 220 -10.64 6.94 5.75
N ASP A 221 -10.00 7.02 6.93
CA ASP A 221 -10.65 7.49 8.16
C ASP A 221 -10.82 9.02 8.10
N VAL A 222 -12.01 9.48 7.72
CA VAL A 222 -12.36 10.90 7.60
C VAL A 222 -13.81 11.15 8.00
N ALA A 223 -14.07 12.26 8.72
CA ALA A 223 -15.43 12.72 8.97
C ALA A 223 -16.15 13.10 7.66
N THR A 224 -17.47 12.92 7.62
CA THR A 224 -18.28 13.21 6.42
C THR A 224 -19.30 14.33 6.70
N ASP A 225 -18.89 15.31 7.50
CA ASP A 225 -19.72 16.39 8.03
C ASP A 225 -19.72 17.68 7.16
N GLY A 226 -18.88 17.74 6.12
CA GLY A 226 -18.72 18.90 5.25
C GLY A 226 -17.79 19.98 5.83
N VAL A 227 -17.14 19.72 6.97
CA VAL A 227 -16.21 20.67 7.59
C VAL A 227 -14.79 20.46 7.07
N LEU A 228 -14.19 21.49 6.55
CA LEU A 228 -12.80 21.51 6.09
C LEU A 228 -11.87 21.90 7.24
N ASP A 229 -11.77 21.05 8.24
CA ASP A 229 -10.83 21.22 9.35
C ASP A 229 -9.43 20.70 9.01
N GLU A 230 -8.49 20.83 9.95
CA GLU A 230 -7.11 20.37 9.76
C GLU A 230 -7.02 18.85 9.57
N ARG A 231 -7.89 18.07 10.22
CA ARG A 231 -7.92 16.61 10.06
C ARG A 231 -8.33 16.23 8.65
N THR A 232 -9.37 16.85 8.12
CA THR A 232 -9.84 16.66 6.73
C THR A 232 -8.75 17.06 5.73
N ARG A 233 -8.07 18.21 5.96
CA ARG A 233 -6.97 18.65 5.08
C ARG A 233 -5.82 17.63 5.04
N ARG A 234 -5.45 17.03 6.15
CA ARG A 234 -4.41 16.00 6.19
C ARG A 234 -4.80 14.74 5.43
N VAL A 235 -6.04 14.31 5.51
CA VAL A 235 -6.54 13.19 4.70
C VAL A 235 -6.49 13.52 3.22
N ILE A 236 -6.96 14.71 2.81
CA ILE A 236 -6.88 15.15 1.41
C ILE A 236 -5.42 15.21 0.95
N ALA A 237 -4.51 15.76 1.76
CA ALA A 237 -3.08 15.81 1.43
C ALA A 237 -2.47 14.41 1.26
N ALA A 238 -2.81 13.45 2.13
CA ALA A 238 -2.36 12.06 2.00
C ALA A 238 -2.86 11.43 0.69
N PHE A 239 -4.14 11.59 0.37
CA PHE A 239 -4.72 11.15 -0.90
C PHE A 239 -4.01 11.79 -2.11
N GLN A 240 -3.74 13.10 -2.04
CA GLN A 240 -3.04 13.81 -3.10
C GLN A 240 -1.58 13.34 -3.24
N MET A 241 -0.85 13.12 -2.15
CA MET A 241 0.51 12.56 -2.21
C MET A 241 0.54 11.21 -2.93
N HIS A 242 -0.50 10.38 -2.79
CA HIS A 242 -0.60 9.09 -3.44
C HIS A 242 -0.98 9.23 -4.92
N PHE A 243 -2.07 9.95 -5.24
CA PHE A 243 -2.71 9.93 -6.56
C PHE A 243 -2.50 11.19 -7.41
N ARG A 244 -2.00 12.29 -6.81
CA ARG A 244 -1.74 13.57 -7.48
C ARG A 244 -0.53 14.29 -6.87
N PRO A 245 0.66 13.71 -6.91
CA PRO A 245 1.82 14.14 -6.11
C PRO A 245 2.37 15.55 -6.45
N ARG A 246 2.01 16.13 -7.59
CA ARG A 246 2.47 17.48 -7.98
C ARG A 246 1.86 18.62 -7.14
N ASP A 247 0.73 18.37 -6.48
CA ASP A 247 0.09 19.29 -5.53
C ASP A 247 -0.64 18.49 -4.47
N TYR A 248 -0.09 18.49 -3.27
CA TYR A 248 -0.59 17.79 -2.08
C TYR A 248 -0.87 18.76 -0.93
N SER A 249 -1.38 19.95 -1.28
CA SER A 249 -1.69 21.04 -0.34
C SER A 249 -2.79 20.70 0.68
N GLY A 250 -3.57 19.64 0.45
CA GLY A 250 -4.77 19.34 1.24
C GLY A 250 -5.96 20.24 0.87
N THR A 251 -5.87 20.97 -0.25
CA THR A 251 -6.99 21.78 -0.77
C THR A 251 -7.97 20.89 -1.51
N PRO A 252 -9.29 20.94 -1.17
CA PRO A 252 -10.32 20.23 -1.91
C PRO A 252 -10.59 20.95 -3.24
N ASP A 253 -10.11 20.36 -4.34
CA ASP A 253 -10.29 20.89 -5.68
C ASP A 253 -10.97 19.87 -6.61
N ALA A 254 -11.44 20.36 -7.76
CA ALA A 254 -12.18 19.56 -8.73
C ALA A 254 -11.37 18.39 -9.29
N GLN A 255 -10.04 18.50 -9.40
CA GLN A 255 -9.21 17.39 -9.85
C GLN A 255 -9.09 16.31 -8.79
N THR A 256 -8.92 16.68 -7.52
CA THR A 256 -8.91 15.70 -6.40
C THR A 256 -10.24 14.94 -6.32
N ASP A 257 -11.35 15.66 -6.48
CA ASP A 257 -12.71 15.09 -6.50
C ASP A 257 -12.90 14.12 -7.68
N ALA A 258 -12.48 14.49 -8.88
CA ALA A 258 -12.55 13.64 -10.07
C ALA A 258 -11.65 12.40 -9.95
N ILE A 259 -10.45 12.52 -9.39
CA ILE A 259 -9.57 11.36 -9.12
C ILE A 259 -10.23 10.40 -8.13
N ALA A 260 -10.81 10.92 -7.04
CA ALA A 260 -11.51 10.09 -6.06
C ALA A 260 -12.70 9.34 -6.70
N GLN A 261 -13.48 10.02 -7.55
CA GLN A 261 -14.58 9.39 -8.29
C GLN A 261 -14.08 8.29 -9.23
N ALA A 262 -13.08 8.57 -10.06
CA ALA A 262 -12.51 7.61 -11.00
C ALA A 262 -11.96 6.35 -10.32
N LEU A 263 -11.38 6.48 -9.12
CA LEU A 263 -10.94 5.34 -8.32
C LEU A 263 -12.12 4.50 -7.81
N LEU A 264 -13.19 5.16 -7.36
CA LEU A 264 -14.40 4.45 -6.92
C LEU A 264 -15.05 3.69 -8.08
N ASP A 265 -15.21 4.31 -9.23
CA ASP A 265 -15.80 3.70 -10.42
C ASP A 265 -15.03 2.46 -10.87
N LYS A 266 -13.70 2.51 -10.77
CA LYS A 266 -12.82 1.44 -11.21
C LYS A 266 -12.73 0.27 -10.21
N TYR A 267 -12.64 0.56 -8.92
CA TYR A 267 -12.31 -0.45 -7.92
C TYR A 267 -13.45 -0.78 -6.96
N MET A 268 -14.44 0.10 -6.85
CA MET A 268 -15.56 -0.02 -5.92
C MET A 268 -16.88 0.36 -6.61
N PRO A 269 -17.22 -0.26 -7.77
CA PRO A 269 -18.45 0.07 -8.46
C PRO A 269 -19.65 -0.16 -7.54
N ALA A 270 -20.68 0.68 -7.66
CA ALA A 270 -21.92 0.55 -6.91
C ALA A 270 -22.53 -0.83 -7.16
N GLN A 271 -22.90 -1.53 -6.08
CA GLN A 271 -23.62 -2.79 -6.19
C GLN A 271 -25.10 -2.52 -6.47
N PRO A 272 -25.79 -3.38 -7.24
CA PRO A 272 -27.23 -3.29 -7.38
C PRO A 272 -27.88 -3.39 -5.99
N GLY A 273 -28.44 -2.29 -5.48
CA GLY A 273 -29.02 -2.17 -4.14
C GLY A 273 -28.34 -1.15 -3.23
N ASP A 274 -27.18 -0.61 -3.58
CA ASP A 274 -26.62 0.56 -2.92
C ASP A 274 -27.54 1.75 -3.21
N THR A 275 -28.36 2.14 -2.24
CA THR A 275 -29.15 3.37 -2.34
C THR A 275 -28.15 4.54 -2.46
N ASP A 276 -28.35 5.30 -3.52
CA ASP A 276 -27.58 6.48 -3.88
C ASP A 276 -27.36 7.41 -2.66
N LEU A 277 -26.14 7.35 -2.05
CA LEU A 277 -25.75 8.22 -0.94
C LEU A 277 -25.34 9.63 -1.44
N THR A 278 -25.66 9.94 -2.71
CA THR A 278 -25.33 11.22 -3.39
C THR A 278 -26.52 12.17 -3.53
N ARG A 279 -27.59 11.97 -2.72
CA ARG A 279 -28.69 12.95 -2.64
C ARG A 279 -28.70 13.68 -1.31
#